data_1f902a64d0a4ccc2e53886f91cce3315
#
_entry.id   1f902a64d0a4ccc2e53886f91cce3315
#
_cell.length_a   1.000
_cell.length_b   1.000
_cell.length_c   1.000
_cell.angle_alpha   90.00
_cell.angle_beta   90.00
_cell.angle_gamma   90.00
#
_symmetry.space_group_name_H-M   'P 1'
#
loop_
_entity.id
_entity.type
_entity.pdbx_description
1 polymer ?
#
loop_
_entity_poly.entity_id
_entity_poly.type
_entity_poly.pdbx_seq_one_letter_code
_entity_poly.pdbx_strand_id
1 'polypeptide(L)'
;MEVTITKDNFESYKNGELPLVVDLWATWCGPCRQIAPIVSELANEFDGKLIVGKCDVEENDDIAMEYGVRNIPTILFFKGGELVDKFVGAASKATLTEKFNSLL
;
A
#
# COMPACT_ATOMS: atom_id res chain seq x y z
N MET A 1 -11.25 -3.49 4.43
CA MET A 1 -10.42 -4.41 5.23
C MET A 1 -8.99 -4.41 4.73
N GLU A 2 -8.03 -4.37 5.65
CA GLU A 2 -6.62 -4.46 5.30
C GLU A 2 -6.15 -5.89 5.34
N VAL A 3 -5.24 -6.25 4.42
CA VAL A 3 -4.57 -7.56 4.44
C VAL A 3 -3.10 -7.37 4.74
N THR A 4 -2.47 -8.39 5.29
CA THR A 4 -1.03 -8.37 5.51
C THR A 4 -0.35 -8.88 4.25
N ILE A 5 0.50 -8.05 3.66
CA ILE A 5 1.27 -8.43 2.48
C ILE A 5 2.65 -8.94 2.93
N THR A 6 3.00 -10.10 2.44
CA THR A 6 4.29 -10.72 2.68
C THR A 6 4.91 -11.10 1.33
N LYS A 7 6.19 -11.47 1.35
CA LYS A 7 6.86 -11.97 0.16
C LYS A 7 6.18 -13.21 -0.41
N ASP A 8 5.44 -13.96 0.43
CA ASP A 8 4.80 -15.20 0.02
C ASP A 8 3.46 -14.98 -0.68
N ASN A 9 2.74 -13.88 -0.37
CA ASN A 9 1.41 -13.63 -0.93
C ASN A 9 1.35 -12.43 -1.88
N PHE A 10 2.43 -11.65 -1.98
CA PHE A 10 2.43 -10.42 -2.76
C PHE A 10 2.07 -10.65 -4.23
N GLU A 11 2.70 -11.62 -4.88
CA GLU A 11 2.45 -11.88 -6.30
C GLU A 11 0.99 -12.28 -6.56
N SER A 12 0.41 -13.03 -5.66
CA SER A 12 -0.99 -13.46 -5.77
C SER A 12 -1.94 -12.26 -5.74
N TYR A 13 -1.72 -11.34 -4.79
CA TYR A 13 -2.55 -10.14 -4.70
C TYR A 13 -2.30 -9.17 -5.86
N LYS A 14 -1.04 -9.00 -6.26
CA LYS A 14 -0.68 -8.11 -7.35
C LYS A 14 -1.33 -8.54 -8.66
N ASN A 15 -1.40 -9.84 -8.91
CA ASN A 15 -1.95 -10.39 -10.14
C ASN A 15 -3.44 -10.74 -10.04
N GLY A 16 -4.09 -10.38 -8.94
CA GLY A 16 -5.52 -10.61 -8.76
C GLY A 16 -6.38 -9.67 -9.59
N GLU A 17 -7.68 -9.87 -9.52
CA GLU A 17 -8.65 -9.10 -10.31
C GLU A 17 -8.78 -7.65 -9.87
N LEU A 18 -8.66 -7.41 -8.55
CA LEU A 18 -8.82 -6.06 -8.00
C LEU A 18 -7.48 -5.33 -7.97
N PRO A 19 -7.49 -3.99 -8.12
CA PRO A 19 -6.29 -3.20 -7.90
C PRO A 19 -5.75 -3.42 -6.49
N LEU A 20 -4.45 -3.28 -6.32
CA LEU A 20 -3.77 -3.47 -5.04
C LEU A 20 -3.05 -2.20 -4.63
N VAL A 21 -3.28 -1.78 -3.39
CA VAL A 21 -2.55 -0.69 -2.74
C VAL A 21 -1.71 -1.31 -1.63
N VAL A 22 -0.40 -1.05 -1.63
CA VAL A 22 0.50 -1.60 -0.62
C VAL A 22 1.15 -0.47 0.16
N ASP A 23 0.89 -0.43 1.47
CA ASP A 23 1.50 0.50 2.41
C ASP A 23 2.75 -0.15 3.00
N LEU A 24 3.92 0.34 2.60
CA LEU A 24 5.21 -0.12 3.13
C LEU A 24 5.56 0.69 4.37
N TRP A 25 5.71 0.00 5.49
CA TRP A 25 5.87 0.63 6.81
C TRP A 25 6.86 -0.14 7.67
N ALA A 26 7.24 0.46 8.80
CA ALA A 26 8.05 -0.19 9.83
C ALA A 26 7.57 0.25 11.21
N THR A 27 7.85 -0.59 12.22
CA THR A 27 7.39 -0.35 13.60
C THR A 27 7.95 0.93 14.21
N TRP A 28 9.17 1.31 13.81
CA TRP A 28 9.86 2.50 14.34
C TRP A 28 9.53 3.79 13.59
N CYS A 29 8.69 3.72 12.58
CA CYS A 29 8.43 4.85 11.68
C CYS A 29 7.26 5.69 12.17
N GLY A 30 7.55 6.90 12.68
CA GLY A 30 6.53 7.84 13.15
C GLY A 30 5.52 8.24 12.08
N PRO A 31 5.98 8.72 10.90
CA PRO A 31 5.06 9.08 9.82
C PRO A 31 4.18 7.92 9.35
N CYS A 32 4.68 6.69 9.42
CA CYS A 32 3.89 5.51 9.09
C CYS A 32 2.71 5.37 10.04
N ARG A 33 2.93 5.62 11.33
CA ARG A 33 1.86 5.57 12.35
C ARG A 33 0.85 6.68 12.14
N GLN A 34 1.27 7.84 11.64
CA GLN A 34 0.36 8.95 11.37
C GLN A 34 -0.66 8.60 10.27
N ILE A 35 -0.23 7.91 9.23
CA ILE A 35 -1.14 7.58 8.13
C ILE A 35 -1.88 6.26 8.35
N ALA A 36 -1.47 5.44 9.31
CA ALA A 36 -2.10 4.14 9.54
C ALA A 36 -3.63 4.22 9.72
N PRO A 37 -4.19 5.14 10.54
CA PRO A 37 -5.64 5.26 10.65
C PRO A 37 -6.31 5.67 9.33
N ILE A 38 -5.65 6.53 8.56
CA ILE A 38 -6.17 6.99 7.27
C ILE A 38 -6.23 5.82 6.28
N VAL A 39 -5.18 5.02 6.23
CA VAL A 39 -5.11 3.85 5.36
C VAL A 39 -6.19 2.85 5.75
N SER A 40 -6.40 2.62 7.05
CA SER A 40 -7.47 1.74 7.55
C SER A 40 -8.85 2.24 7.16
N GLU A 41 -9.10 3.54 7.28
CA GLU A 41 -10.39 4.14 6.89
C GLU A 41 -10.62 3.92 5.39
N LEU A 42 -9.61 4.19 4.57
CA LEU A 42 -9.72 4.02 3.12
C LEU A 42 -9.91 2.55 2.73
N ALA A 43 -9.26 1.64 3.44
CA ALA A 43 -9.45 0.21 3.22
C ALA A 43 -10.93 -0.17 3.39
N ASN A 44 -11.59 0.40 4.38
CA ASN A 44 -13.02 0.14 4.62
C ASN A 44 -13.89 0.83 3.57
N GLU A 45 -13.57 2.08 3.22
CA GLU A 45 -14.37 2.85 2.24
C GLU A 45 -14.31 2.25 0.85
N PHE A 46 -13.18 1.64 0.49
CA PHE A 46 -12.96 1.03 -0.83
C PHE A 46 -13.10 -0.49 -0.82
N ASP A 47 -13.65 -1.05 0.25
CA ASP A 47 -13.82 -2.49 0.37
C ASP A 47 -14.63 -3.03 -0.83
N GLY A 48 -14.14 -4.12 -1.41
CA GLY A 48 -14.75 -4.71 -2.61
C GLY A 48 -14.36 -4.05 -3.92
N LYS A 49 -13.72 -2.88 -3.88
CA LYS A 49 -13.30 -2.14 -5.10
C LYS A 49 -11.79 -2.28 -5.35
N LEU A 50 -11.02 -2.38 -4.31
CA LEU A 50 -9.57 -2.61 -4.36
C LEU A 50 -9.13 -3.30 -3.08
N ILE A 51 -7.91 -3.80 -3.08
CA ILE A 51 -7.30 -4.45 -1.91
C ILE A 51 -6.28 -3.49 -1.31
N VAL A 52 -6.32 -3.30 0.01
CA VAL A 52 -5.31 -2.52 0.73
C VAL A 52 -4.47 -3.49 1.55
N GLY A 53 -3.16 -3.50 1.27
CA GLY A 53 -2.21 -4.35 1.97
C GLY A 53 -1.24 -3.55 2.80
N LYS A 54 -0.85 -4.12 3.95
CA LYS A 54 0.18 -3.57 4.83
C LYS A 54 1.40 -4.47 4.76
N CYS A 55 2.56 -3.90 4.48
CA CYS A 55 3.80 -4.65 4.32
C CYS A 55 4.87 -4.09 5.25
N ASP A 56 5.28 -4.90 6.24
CA ASP A 56 6.39 -4.56 7.13
C ASP A 56 7.71 -4.77 6.37
N VAL A 57 8.42 -3.67 6.10
CA VAL A 57 9.63 -3.73 5.26
C VAL A 57 10.80 -4.43 5.97
N GLU A 58 10.77 -4.54 7.29
CA GLU A 58 11.83 -5.24 8.01
C GLU A 58 11.71 -6.75 7.87
N GLU A 59 10.49 -7.24 7.77
CA GLU A 59 10.22 -8.67 7.58
C GLU A 59 10.16 -9.07 6.10
N ASN A 60 9.88 -8.10 5.21
CA ASN A 60 9.65 -8.35 3.79
C ASN A 60 10.40 -7.32 2.95
N ASP A 61 11.72 -7.23 3.13
CA ASP A 61 12.55 -6.24 2.44
C ASP A 61 12.64 -6.46 0.94
N ASP A 62 12.36 -7.68 0.47
CA ASP A 62 12.41 -8.02 -0.95
C ASP A 62 11.50 -7.12 -1.78
N ILE A 63 10.30 -6.82 -1.28
CA ILE A 63 9.32 -5.99 -1.99
C ILE A 63 9.84 -4.56 -2.11
N ALA A 64 10.35 -4.00 -1.01
CA ALA A 64 10.92 -2.66 -1.02
C ALA A 64 12.10 -2.56 -1.98
N MET A 65 12.96 -3.57 -2.00
CA MET A 65 14.11 -3.61 -2.89
C MET A 65 13.70 -3.70 -4.35
N GLU A 66 12.72 -4.53 -4.66
CA GLU A 66 12.23 -4.72 -6.03
C GLU A 66 11.73 -3.41 -6.64
N TYR A 67 11.06 -2.58 -5.85
CA TYR A 67 10.48 -1.33 -6.34
C TYR A 67 11.30 -0.09 -5.98
N GLY A 68 12.53 -0.28 -5.53
CA GLY A 68 13.44 0.82 -5.24
C GLY A 68 12.99 1.73 -4.12
N VAL A 69 12.28 1.19 -3.13
CA VAL A 69 11.76 1.97 -2.01
C VAL A 69 12.87 2.16 -0.97
N ARG A 70 13.20 3.41 -0.69
CA ARG A 70 14.25 3.78 0.26
C ARG A 70 13.71 4.53 1.47
N ASN A 71 12.55 5.15 1.33
CA ASN A 71 11.93 5.95 2.39
C ASN A 71 10.56 5.38 2.70
N ILE A 72 10.17 5.41 3.97
CA ILE A 72 8.85 4.96 4.41
C ILE A 72 8.17 6.08 5.19
N PRO A 73 6.83 6.16 5.14
CA PRO A 73 5.96 5.26 4.38
C PRO A 73 6.08 5.49 2.88
N THR A 74 5.93 4.43 2.11
CA THR A 74 5.74 4.51 0.67
C THR A 74 4.53 3.66 0.33
N ILE A 75 3.64 4.21 -0.48
CA ILE A 75 2.44 3.50 -0.92
C ILE A 75 2.60 3.17 -2.38
N LEU A 76 2.48 1.90 -2.73
CA LEU A 76 2.57 1.40 -4.09
C LEU A 76 1.17 1.09 -4.60
N PHE A 77 0.90 1.45 -5.85
CA PHE A 77 -0.41 1.26 -6.48
C PHE A 77 -0.25 0.35 -7.69
N PHE A 78 -0.95 -0.78 -7.67
CA PHE A 78 -0.89 -1.80 -8.73
C PHE A 78 -2.24 -1.96 -9.39
N LYS A 79 -2.22 -2.10 -10.71
CA LYS A 79 -3.43 -2.41 -11.48
C LYS A 79 -3.04 -3.29 -12.66
N GLY A 80 -3.78 -4.39 -12.84
CA GLY A 80 -3.49 -5.32 -13.93
C GLY A 80 -2.12 -5.97 -13.80
N GLY A 81 -1.63 -6.17 -12.57
CA GLY A 81 -0.35 -6.80 -12.31
C GLY A 81 0.84 -5.86 -12.44
N GLU A 82 0.62 -4.57 -12.67
CA GLU A 82 1.71 -3.60 -12.88
C GLU A 82 1.65 -2.46 -11.90
N LEU A 83 2.83 -1.94 -11.50
CA LEU A 83 2.94 -0.73 -10.70
C LEU A 83 2.55 0.47 -11.56
N VAL A 84 1.47 1.18 -11.18
CA VAL A 84 0.97 2.32 -11.94
C VAL A 84 1.22 3.65 -11.24
N ASP A 85 1.48 3.65 -9.92
CA ASP A 85 1.76 4.88 -9.18
C ASP A 85 2.49 4.55 -7.89
N LYS A 86 3.17 5.55 -7.33
CA LYS A 86 3.91 5.43 -6.08
C LYS A 86 3.84 6.77 -5.35
N PHE A 87 3.57 6.73 -4.04
CA PHE A 87 3.54 7.93 -3.21
C PHE A 87 4.47 7.75 -2.01
N VAL A 88 5.40 8.69 -1.85
CA VAL A 88 6.40 8.63 -0.78
C VAL A 88 6.07 9.68 0.28
N GLY A 89 6.06 9.27 1.54
CA GLY A 89 5.85 10.15 2.68
C GLY A 89 4.42 10.14 3.18
N ALA A 90 4.17 10.90 4.26
CA ALA A 90 2.84 11.05 4.83
C ALA A 90 1.98 11.93 3.95
N ALA A 91 0.69 11.67 3.93
CA ALA A 91 -0.27 12.41 3.12
C ALA A 91 -1.57 12.59 3.89
N SER A 92 -2.35 13.60 3.49
CA SER A 92 -3.69 13.79 4.02
C SER A 92 -4.63 12.73 3.47
N LYS A 93 -5.75 12.52 4.17
CA LYS A 93 -6.79 11.61 3.68
C LYS A 93 -7.29 12.03 2.31
N ALA A 94 -7.45 13.35 2.07
CA ALA A 94 -7.93 13.87 0.80
C ALA A 94 -7.00 13.48 -0.35
N THR A 95 -5.69 13.63 -0.17
CA THR A 95 -4.69 13.26 -1.18
C THR A 95 -4.74 11.76 -1.47
N LEU A 96 -4.78 10.94 -0.43
CA LEU A 96 -4.82 9.49 -0.62
C LEU A 96 -6.14 9.04 -1.25
N THR A 97 -7.25 9.68 -0.88
CA THR A 97 -8.55 9.37 -1.49
C THR A 97 -8.51 9.59 -3.01
N GLU A 98 -7.92 10.70 -3.46
CA GLU A 98 -7.75 10.97 -4.88
C GLU A 98 -6.93 9.88 -5.57
N LYS A 99 -5.84 9.46 -4.94
CA LYS A 99 -4.98 8.40 -5.47
C LYS A 99 -5.73 7.07 -5.57
N PHE A 100 -6.49 6.73 -4.54
CA PHE A 100 -7.29 5.51 -4.52
C PHE A 100 -8.35 5.54 -5.63
N ASN A 101 -9.06 6.67 -5.76
CA ASN A 101 -10.06 6.83 -6.82
C ASN A 101 -9.46 6.71 -8.22
N SER A 102 -8.27 7.24 -8.43
CA SER A 102 -7.63 7.19 -9.74
C SER A 102 -7.22 5.76 -10.14
N LEU A 103 -7.20 4.85 -9.18
CA LEU A 103 -6.87 3.45 -9.42
C LEU A 103 -8.06 2.64 -9.96
N LEU A 104 -9.27 3.13 -9.76
CA LEU A 104 -10.50 2.42 -10.15
C LEU A 104 -10.81 2.49 -11.68
#